data_1052d0f6319b00461c52cedccb2bd4cd
#
_entry.id   1052d0f6319b00461c52cedccb2bd4cd
#
_cell.length_a   1.000
_cell.length_b   1.000
_cell.length_c   1.000
_cell.angle_alpha   90.00
_cell.angle_beta   90.00
_cell.angle_gamma   90.00
#
_symmetry.space_group_name_H-M   'P 1'
#
loop_
_entity.id
_entity.type
_entity.pdbx_description
1 polymer ?
#
loop_
_entity_poly.entity_id
_entity_poly.type
_entity_poly.pdbx_seq_one_letter_code
_entity_poly.pdbx_strand_id
1 'polypeptide(L)'
;VSLLNSLSVIAAAFTGFIILNSVLIIAGSLVGASGLILTVIMCKAMNRNLYDVLFKSFGGDGLEERLTRTKVGSEPEEISMILDGAQKVIIVPGYGMAVSQCQHQVKEFADLLSEKYGTEIKYAIHPVAGRMPGHMNVLLAEANVPYEQLIEMDEINPEMAEADLALVIGANDTCNPAGRGDEGPLAGMPIIDVDLAQTIVVVKRSLAVGYAGVDNDLFYMDKTLMLFGDGKQMITDLNSAIKDS
;
A
#
# COMPACT_ATOMS: atom_id res chain seq x y z
N VAL A 1 -15.20 3.77 -4.34
CA VAL A 1 -14.98 3.78 -5.81
C VAL A 1 -15.60 2.54 -6.45
N SER A 2 -15.31 1.30 -6.00
CA SER A 2 -15.84 0.06 -6.58
C SER A 2 -17.37 0.04 -6.65
N LEU A 3 -18.06 0.39 -5.54
CA LEU A 3 -19.52 0.47 -5.50
C LEU A 3 -20.08 1.49 -6.49
N LEU A 4 -19.51 2.69 -6.54
CA LEU A 4 -19.98 3.74 -7.46
C LEU A 4 -19.80 3.33 -8.92
N ASN A 5 -18.67 2.70 -9.24
CA ASN A 5 -18.43 2.17 -10.58
C ASN A 5 -19.45 1.09 -10.95
N SER A 6 -19.73 0.16 -10.03
CA SER A 6 -20.76 -0.87 -10.23
C SER A 6 -22.14 -0.28 -10.48
N LEU A 7 -22.56 0.72 -9.70
CA LEU A 7 -23.84 1.40 -9.89
C LEU A 7 -23.92 2.13 -11.23
N SER A 8 -22.83 2.77 -11.69
CA SER A 8 -22.77 3.41 -13.00
C SER A 8 -22.95 2.43 -14.16
N VAL A 9 -22.35 1.25 -14.04
CA VAL A 9 -22.48 0.20 -15.06
C VAL A 9 -23.87 -0.45 -15.04
N ILE A 10 -24.50 -0.59 -13.88
CA ILE A 10 -25.91 -1.03 -13.77
C ILE A 10 -26.82 0.02 -14.44
N ALA A 11 -26.57 1.31 -14.27
CA ALA A 11 -27.33 2.36 -14.99
C ALA A 11 -27.17 2.24 -16.50
N ALA A 12 -25.99 1.86 -17.00
CA ALA A 12 -25.79 1.58 -18.42
C ALA A 12 -26.63 0.37 -18.90
N ALA A 13 -26.81 -0.66 -18.07
CA ALA A 13 -27.71 -1.79 -18.40
C ALA A 13 -29.17 -1.30 -18.55
N PHE A 14 -29.67 -0.46 -17.63
CA PHE A 14 -31.00 0.12 -17.75
C PHE A 14 -31.14 1.02 -18.99
N THR A 15 -30.13 1.78 -19.33
CA THR A 15 -30.11 2.53 -20.59
C THR A 15 -30.21 1.61 -21.79
N GLY A 16 -29.52 0.45 -21.74
CA GLY A 16 -29.61 -0.59 -22.76
C GLY A 16 -31.02 -1.10 -22.98
N PHE A 17 -31.85 -1.23 -21.93
CA PHE A 17 -33.27 -1.58 -22.11
C PHE A 17 -34.06 -0.49 -22.84
N ILE A 18 -33.79 0.77 -22.55
CA ILE A 18 -34.51 1.89 -23.19
C ILE A 18 -34.18 1.99 -24.66
N ILE A 19 -32.92 1.80 -25.05
CA ILE A 19 -32.48 1.91 -26.45
C ILE A 19 -32.47 0.56 -27.18
N LEU A 20 -32.98 -0.51 -26.54
CA LEU A 20 -33.03 -1.87 -27.07
C LEU A 20 -31.67 -2.41 -27.53
N ASN A 21 -30.61 -2.08 -26.82
CA ASN A 21 -29.23 -2.53 -27.09
C ASN A 21 -28.86 -3.71 -26.21
N SER A 22 -28.84 -4.91 -26.74
CA SER A 22 -28.54 -6.15 -26.00
C SER A 22 -27.10 -6.19 -25.45
N VAL A 23 -26.14 -5.55 -26.13
CA VAL A 23 -24.75 -5.53 -25.69
C VAL A 23 -24.62 -4.71 -24.37
N LEU A 24 -25.27 -3.57 -24.30
CA LEU A 24 -25.29 -2.75 -23.07
C LEU A 24 -26.00 -3.48 -21.92
N ILE A 25 -27.10 -4.18 -22.21
CA ILE A 25 -27.82 -4.96 -21.21
C ILE A 25 -26.91 -6.05 -20.62
N ILE A 26 -26.32 -6.88 -21.49
CA ILE A 26 -25.47 -7.99 -21.07
C ILE A 26 -24.21 -7.50 -20.36
N ALA A 27 -23.44 -6.60 -20.98
CA ALA A 27 -22.21 -6.08 -20.42
C ALA A 27 -22.47 -5.33 -19.10
N GLY A 28 -23.49 -4.47 -19.07
CA GLY A 28 -23.86 -3.71 -17.87
C GLY A 28 -24.31 -4.62 -16.72
N SER A 29 -25.06 -5.67 -17.00
CA SER A 29 -25.51 -6.62 -15.98
C SER A 29 -24.35 -7.44 -15.41
N LEU A 30 -23.49 -8.00 -16.28
CA LEU A 30 -22.34 -8.81 -15.85
C LEU A 30 -21.32 -8.00 -15.05
N VAL A 31 -20.91 -6.86 -15.59
CA VAL A 31 -19.90 -5.99 -14.93
C VAL A 31 -20.47 -5.35 -13.67
N GLY A 32 -21.74 -4.97 -13.68
CA GLY A 32 -22.42 -4.43 -12.50
C GLY A 32 -22.50 -5.45 -11.37
N ALA A 33 -22.91 -6.68 -11.67
CA ALA A 33 -22.97 -7.76 -10.67
C ALA A 33 -21.59 -8.12 -10.11
N SER A 34 -20.59 -8.27 -10.95
CA SER A 34 -19.21 -8.55 -10.51
C SER A 34 -18.65 -7.42 -9.65
N GLY A 35 -18.92 -6.17 -9.97
CA GLY A 35 -18.49 -5.01 -9.17
C GLY A 35 -19.15 -4.94 -7.79
N LEU A 36 -20.43 -5.37 -7.65
CA LEU A 36 -21.09 -5.49 -6.34
C LEU A 36 -20.44 -6.59 -5.49
N ILE A 37 -20.21 -7.77 -6.09
CA ILE A 37 -19.55 -8.89 -5.42
C ILE A 37 -18.17 -8.45 -4.92
N LEU A 38 -17.40 -7.79 -5.79
CA LEU A 38 -16.08 -7.26 -5.48
C LEU A 38 -16.11 -6.27 -4.31
N THR A 39 -17.10 -5.38 -4.28
CA THR A 39 -17.29 -4.43 -3.18
C THR A 39 -17.48 -5.14 -1.84
N VAL A 40 -18.29 -6.21 -1.81
CA VAL A 40 -18.51 -7.00 -0.59
C VAL A 40 -17.24 -7.73 -0.15
N ILE A 41 -16.49 -8.31 -1.10
CA ILE A 41 -15.21 -8.98 -0.80
C ILE A 41 -14.20 -7.98 -0.22
N MET A 42 -14.08 -6.78 -0.80
CA MET A 42 -13.20 -5.73 -0.28
C MET A 42 -13.61 -5.27 1.13
N CYS A 43 -14.90 -5.11 1.40
CA CYS A 43 -15.38 -4.78 2.76
C CYS A 43 -15.01 -5.87 3.77
N LYS A 44 -15.17 -7.16 3.38
CA LYS A 44 -14.74 -8.28 4.23
C LYS A 44 -13.24 -8.29 4.47
N ALA A 45 -12.43 -8.05 3.45
CA ALA A 45 -10.97 -8.00 3.57
C ALA A 45 -10.49 -6.86 4.49
N MET A 46 -11.27 -5.77 4.60
CA MET A 46 -11.05 -4.68 5.56
C MET A 46 -11.69 -4.92 6.94
N ASN A 47 -12.26 -6.09 7.16
CA ASN A 47 -13.07 -6.40 8.36
C ASN A 47 -14.15 -5.36 8.67
N ARG A 48 -14.84 -4.86 7.64
CA ARG A 48 -15.88 -3.84 7.74
C ARG A 48 -17.14 -4.20 6.99
N ASN A 49 -18.30 -3.82 7.55
CA ASN A 49 -19.55 -3.92 6.83
C ASN A 49 -19.68 -2.79 5.79
N LEU A 50 -20.32 -3.08 4.65
CA LEU A 50 -20.61 -2.09 3.62
C LEU A 50 -21.38 -0.88 4.17
N TYR A 51 -22.30 -1.10 5.11
CA TYR A 51 -23.05 -0.04 5.78
C TYR A 51 -22.12 0.92 6.54
N ASP A 52 -21.16 0.37 7.29
CA ASP A 52 -20.19 1.19 8.05
C ASP A 52 -19.33 2.05 7.13
N VAL A 53 -18.93 1.49 5.98
CA VAL A 53 -18.13 2.22 4.97
C VAL A 53 -18.91 3.36 4.31
N LEU A 54 -20.23 3.21 4.16
CA LEU A 54 -21.08 4.21 3.50
C LEU A 54 -21.60 5.31 4.44
N PHE A 55 -21.89 4.97 5.70
CA PHE A 55 -22.66 5.82 6.58
C PHE A 55 -21.95 6.23 7.88
N LYS A 56 -20.91 5.52 8.31
CA LYS A 56 -20.10 5.96 9.46
C LYS A 56 -19.13 7.06 9.06
N SER A 57 -19.18 8.17 9.76
CA SER A 57 -18.18 9.23 9.66
C SER A 57 -16.84 8.73 10.21
N PHE A 58 -15.78 8.98 9.47
CA PHE A 58 -14.41 8.67 9.88
C PHE A 58 -13.82 9.89 10.59
N GLY A 59 -13.39 9.71 11.83
CA GLY A 59 -12.51 10.65 12.53
C GLY A 59 -13.23 11.78 13.26
N GLY A 60 -13.49 11.58 14.54
CA GLY A 60 -13.96 12.60 15.47
C GLY A 60 -13.02 12.93 16.63
N ASP A 61 -12.33 11.96 17.21
CA ASP A 61 -11.76 12.12 18.55
C ASP A 61 -10.22 12.18 18.65
N GLY A 62 -9.49 12.12 17.54
CA GLY A 62 -8.02 12.05 17.57
C GLY A 62 -7.29 13.32 17.09
N LEU A 63 -7.96 14.46 16.91
CA LEU A 63 -7.35 15.66 16.32
C LEU A 63 -6.39 16.40 17.27
N GLU A 64 -6.64 16.39 18.56
CA GLU A 64 -5.82 17.13 19.53
C GLU A 64 -4.49 16.41 19.86
N GLU A 65 -4.48 15.08 19.87
CA GLU A 65 -3.27 14.28 20.14
C GLU A 65 -2.28 14.28 18.96
N ARG A 66 -2.78 14.55 17.74
CA ARG A 66 -2.02 14.56 16.48
C ARG A 66 -1.04 15.73 16.33
N LEU A 67 -1.25 16.82 17.05
CA LEU A 67 -0.44 18.04 16.90
C LEU A 67 0.88 18.00 17.68
N THR A 68 1.12 16.97 18.48
CA THR A 68 2.30 16.87 19.36
C THR A 68 3.38 15.90 18.90
N ARG A 69 3.06 14.96 17.97
CA ARG A 69 4.03 13.95 17.50
C ARG A 69 4.73 14.43 16.24
N THR A 70 6.04 14.58 16.32
CA THR A 70 6.90 14.94 15.19
C THR A 70 7.96 13.87 14.99
N LYS A 71 8.35 13.63 13.75
CA LYS A 71 9.48 12.77 13.37
C LYS A 71 10.34 13.53 12.38
N VAL A 72 11.65 13.50 12.57
CA VAL A 72 12.61 14.10 11.64
C VAL A 72 12.76 13.20 10.41
N GLY A 73 12.88 13.80 9.25
CA GLY A 73 13.17 13.07 8.00
C GLY A 73 14.63 12.64 7.94
N SER A 74 14.90 11.51 7.31
CA SER A 74 16.24 11.03 6.97
C SER A 74 16.59 11.42 5.53
N GLU A 75 17.89 11.44 5.23
CA GLU A 75 18.40 11.73 3.89
C GLU A 75 18.60 10.41 3.10
N PRO A 76 18.45 10.42 1.75
CA PRO A 76 18.68 9.23 0.91
C PRO A 76 20.06 8.60 1.09
N GLU A 77 21.09 9.42 1.33
CA GLU A 77 22.48 9.00 1.54
C GLU A 77 22.63 8.17 2.81
N GLU A 78 21.93 8.53 3.90
CA GLU A 78 21.93 7.76 5.15
C GLU A 78 21.34 6.36 4.92
N ILE A 79 20.27 6.26 4.15
CA ILE A 79 19.62 4.99 3.83
C ILE A 79 20.49 4.14 2.92
N SER A 80 21.18 4.76 1.94
CA SER A 80 22.12 4.08 1.06
C SER A 80 23.24 3.37 1.84
N MET A 81 23.75 3.98 2.92
CA MET A 81 24.77 3.37 3.77
C MET A 81 24.23 2.13 4.53
N ILE A 82 22.96 2.15 4.94
CA ILE A 82 22.33 1.01 5.61
C ILE A 82 22.12 -0.14 4.63
N LEU A 83 21.82 0.16 3.37
CA LEU A 83 21.57 -0.82 2.32
C LEU A 83 22.84 -1.57 1.88
N ASP A 84 24.03 -0.99 2.05
CA ASP A 84 25.31 -1.61 1.68
C ASP A 84 25.59 -2.97 2.36
N GLY A 85 24.94 -3.25 3.48
CA GLY A 85 25.07 -4.52 4.17
C GLY A 85 23.80 -5.39 4.18
N ALA A 86 22.71 -4.93 3.57
CA ALA A 86 21.43 -5.60 3.65
C ALA A 86 21.38 -6.83 2.71
N GLN A 87 21.08 -7.99 3.29
CA GLN A 87 20.95 -9.26 2.55
C GLN A 87 19.52 -9.50 2.07
N LYS A 88 18.52 -9.07 2.83
CA LYS A 88 17.10 -9.25 2.53
C LYS A 88 16.32 -7.95 2.70
N VAL A 89 15.74 -7.46 1.62
CA VAL A 89 14.91 -6.25 1.62
C VAL A 89 13.50 -6.58 1.15
N ILE A 90 12.51 -6.19 1.96
CA ILE A 90 11.10 -6.37 1.63
C ILE A 90 10.49 -5.02 1.29
N ILE A 91 9.95 -4.90 0.08
CA ILE A 91 9.27 -3.69 -0.40
C ILE A 91 7.77 -3.82 -0.15
N VAL A 92 7.18 -2.83 0.50
CA VAL A 92 5.76 -2.79 0.85
C VAL A 92 5.07 -1.69 0.04
N PRO A 93 4.53 -2.01 -1.16
CA PRO A 93 3.88 -1.04 -2.01
C PRO A 93 2.50 -0.69 -1.48
N GLY A 94 2.22 0.60 -1.39
CA GLY A 94 0.90 1.12 -1.00
C GLY A 94 0.28 2.00 -2.08
N TYR A 95 -0.86 2.59 -1.75
CA TYR A 95 -1.58 3.47 -2.68
C TYR A 95 -0.75 4.69 -3.12
N GLY A 96 0.16 5.18 -2.28
CA GLY A 96 1.06 6.27 -2.63
C GLY A 96 1.98 5.95 -3.80
N MET A 97 2.43 4.69 -3.95
CA MET A 97 3.18 4.24 -5.14
C MET A 97 2.34 4.42 -6.42
N ALA A 98 1.06 4.06 -6.38
CA ALA A 98 0.15 4.24 -7.51
C ALA A 98 -0.09 5.71 -7.85
N VAL A 99 -0.19 6.57 -6.84
CA VAL A 99 -0.43 8.02 -7.03
C VAL A 99 0.80 8.71 -7.64
N SER A 100 1.99 8.40 -7.14
CA SER A 100 3.25 8.96 -7.64
C SER A 100 3.75 8.27 -8.93
N GLN A 101 3.12 7.17 -9.33
CA GLN A 101 3.51 6.35 -10.49
C GLN A 101 5.01 6.00 -10.48
N CYS A 102 5.52 5.60 -9.31
CA CYS A 102 6.93 5.30 -9.12
C CYS A 102 7.29 3.81 -9.24
N GLN A 103 6.41 2.97 -9.77
CA GLN A 103 6.63 1.53 -9.91
C GLN A 103 7.92 1.19 -10.68
N HIS A 104 8.27 1.98 -11.70
CA HIS A 104 9.50 1.79 -12.48
C HIS A 104 10.75 2.13 -11.68
N GLN A 105 10.73 3.23 -10.89
CA GLN A 105 11.84 3.62 -10.01
C GLN A 105 12.04 2.61 -8.89
N VAL A 106 10.94 2.03 -8.37
CA VAL A 106 10.97 0.96 -7.36
C VAL A 106 11.57 -0.32 -7.95
N LYS A 107 11.26 -0.65 -9.20
CA LYS A 107 11.90 -1.78 -9.89
C LYS A 107 13.40 -1.53 -10.10
N GLU A 108 13.77 -0.33 -10.54
CA GLU A 108 15.19 0.08 -10.68
C GLU A 108 15.93 -0.03 -9.34
N PHE A 109 15.31 0.41 -8.23
CA PHE A 109 15.85 0.26 -6.88
C PHE A 109 16.14 -1.22 -6.55
N ALA A 110 15.17 -2.09 -6.81
CA ALA A 110 15.31 -3.52 -6.55
C ALA A 110 16.44 -4.15 -7.39
N ASP A 111 16.53 -3.78 -8.67
CA ASP A 111 17.58 -4.26 -9.56
C ASP A 111 18.98 -3.80 -9.11
N LEU A 112 19.11 -2.53 -8.75
CA LEU A 112 20.37 -1.97 -8.25
C LEU A 112 20.88 -2.70 -7.00
N LEU A 113 20.00 -3.00 -6.04
CA LEU A 113 20.39 -3.73 -4.83
C LEU A 113 20.79 -5.18 -5.15
N SER A 114 20.02 -5.86 -6.01
CA SER A 114 20.35 -7.23 -6.41
C SER A 114 21.64 -7.32 -7.21
N GLU A 115 21.88 -6.37 -8.11
CA GLU A 115 23.09 -6.36 -8.97
C GLU A 115 24.35 -5.92 -8.20
N LYS A 116 24.23 -4.90 -7.33
CA LYS A 116 25.38 -4.31 -6.64
C LYS A 116 25.77 -5.09 -5.39
N TYR A 117 24.79 -5.54 -4.62
CA TYR A 117 25.00 -6.14 -3.29
C TYR A 117 24.57 -7.60 -3.21
N GLY A 118 23.89 -8.14 -4.23
CA GLY A 118 23.35 -9.50 -4.20
C GLY A 118 22.15 -9.65 -3.25
N THR A 119 21.47 -8.56 -2.92
CA THR A 119 20.35 -8.51 -1.98
C THR A 119 19.14 -9.28 -2.51
N GLU A 120 18.54 -10.12 -1.67
CA GLU A 120 17.25 -10.76 -1.96
C GLU A 120 16.12 -9.73 -1.82
N ILE A 121 15.35 -9.54 -2.90
CA ILE A 121 14.23 -8.59 -2.93
C ILE A 121 12.90 -9.32 -3.04
N LYS A 122 11.96 -8.99 -2.14
CA LYS A 122 10.57 -9.44 -2.19
C LYS A 122 9.62 -8.25 -2.07
N TYR A 123 8.44 -8.40 -2.66
CA TYR A 123 7.36 -7.40 -2.56
C TYR A 123 6.22 -7.97 -1.73
N ALA A 124 5.90 -7.32 -0.63
CA ALA A 124 4.81 -7.71 0.25
C ALA A 124 3.48 -7.12 -0.23
N ILE A 125 2.61 -7.94 -0.76
CA ILE A 125 1.35 -7.52 -1.36
C ILE A 125 0.21 -7.65 -0.36
N HIS A 126 -0.40 -6.53 -0.01
CA HIS A 126 -1.62 -6.52 0.80
C HIS A 126 -2.85 -6.60 -0.10
N PRO A 127 -3.84 -7.47 0.19
CA PRO A 127 -5.00 -7.71 -0.69
C PRO A 127 -5.87 -6.46 -0.93
N VAL A 128 -5.87 -5.49 -0.02
CA VAL A 128 -6.63 -4.24 -0.17
C VAL A 128 -5.75 -3.01 -0.43
N ALA A 129 -4.45 -3.19 -0.68
CA ALA A 129 -3.59 -2.07 -1.07
C ALA A 129 -4.05 -1.45 -2.39
N GLY A 130 -4.19 -0.14 -2.40
CA GLY A 130 -4.64 0.57 -3.59
C GLY A 130 -6.15 0.85 -3.63
N ARG A 131 -6.77 0.77 -4.80
CA ARG A 131 -8.19 1.08 -5.03
C ARG A 131 -9.02 -0.10 -5.53
N MET A 132 -8.39 -1.19 -5.89
CA MET A 132 -9.02 -2.42 -6.36
C MET A 132 -8.14 -3.61 -5.98
N PRO A 133 -8.71 -4.82 -5.82
CA PRO A 133 -7.92 -6.03 -5.62
C PRO A 133 -6.89 -6.22 -6.72
N GLY A 134 -5.67 -6.63 -6.34
CA GLY A 134 -4.57 -6.81 -7.28
C GLY A 134 -3.99 -5.51 -7.87
N HIS A 135 -4.35 -4.33 -7.35
CA HIS A 135 -3.86 -3.06 -7.88
C HIS A 135 -2.34 -2.99 -7.89
N MET A 136 -1.69 -3.43 -6.82
CA MET A 136 -0.22 -3.44 -6.74
C MET A 136 0.40 -4.45 -7.71
N ASN A 137 -0.21 -5.63 -7.86
CA ASN A 137 0.25 -6.64 -8.81
C ASN A 137 0.25 -6.12 -10.26
N VAL A 138 -0.80 -5.37 -10.66
CA VAL A 138 -0.88 -4.77 -11.99
C VAL A 138 0.22 -3.74 -12.21
N LEU A 139 0.44 -2.82 -11.26
CA LEU A 139 1.48 -1.80 -11.38
C LEU A 139 2.90 -2.38 -11.40
N LEU A 140 3.15 -3.39 -10.58
CA LEU A 140 4.46 -4.05 -10.53
C LEU A 140 4.70 -4.92 -11.78
N ALA A 141 3.65 -5.55 -12.32
CA ALA A 141 3.73 -6.24 -13.61
C ALA A 141 4.00 -5.27 -14.77
N GLU A 142 3.40 -4.06 -14.77
CA GLU A 142 3.72 -3.00 -15.73
C GLU A 142 5.20 -2.59 -15.66
N ALA A 143 5.80 -2.60 -14.47
CA ALA A 143 7.22 -2.35 -14.26
C ALA A 143 8.12 -3.58 -14.54
N ASN A 144 7.56 -4.69 -15.04
CA ASN A 144 8.26 -5.95 -15.29
C ASN A 144 8.93 -6.57 -14.04
N VAL A 145 8.29 -6.43 -12.87
CA VAL A 145 8.71 -7.16 -11.67
C VAL A 145 8.36 -8.65 -11.86
N PRO A 146 9.30 -9.59 -11.63
CA PRO A 146 9.02 -11.02 -11.70
C PRO A 146 7.90 -11.42 -10.74
N TYR A 147 6.96 -12.24 -11.21
CA TYR A 147 5.79 -12.64 -10.42
C TYR A 147 6.18 -13.40 -9.14
N GLU A 148 7.29 -14.14 -9.20
CA GLU A 148 7.84 -14.90 -8.07
C GLU A 148 8.32 -14.00 -6.91
N GLN A 149 8.55 -12.72 -7.16
CA GLN A 149 8.91 -11.73 -6.13
C GLN A 149 7.68 -11.09 -5.47
N LEU A 150 6.48 -11.28 -6.04
CA LEU A 150 5.22 -10.74 -5.52
C LEU A 150 4.62 -11.73 -4.53
N ILE A 151 4.85 -11.52 -3.24
CA ILE A 151 4.45 -12.45 -2.18
C ILE A 151 3.23 -11.88 -1.45
N GLU A 152 2.20 -12.69 -1.29
CA GLU A 152 0.98 -12.31 -0.57
C GLU A 152 1.28 -12.11 0.93
N MET A 153 0.49 -11.25 1.57
CA MET A 153 0.67 -10.85 2.95
C MET A 153 0.83 -12.04 3.92
N ASP A 154 -0.02 -13.06 3.78
CA ASP A 154 -0.01 -14.22 4.69
C ASP A 154 1.26 -15.08 4.57
N GLU A 155 1.89 -15.06 3.39
CA GLU A 155 3.13 -15.78 3.12
C GLU A 155 4.36 -14.96 3.51
N ILE A 156 4.34 -13.62 3.36
CA ILE A 156 5.48 -12.76 3.63
C ILE A 156 5.60 -12.38 5.12
N ASN A 157 4.49 -12.30 5.87
CA ASN A 157 4.52 -11.88 7.27
C ASN A 157 5.46 -12.73 8.15
N PRO A 158 5.53 -14.06 8.02
CA PRO A 158 6.50 -14.87 8.76
C PRO A 158 7.97 -14.51 8.46
N GLU A 159 8.25 -13.98 7.26
CA GLU A 159 9.61 -13.62 6.84
C GLU A 159 10.02 -12.19 7.23
N MET A 160 9.07 -11.36 7.71
CA MET A 160 9.37 -9.95 8.05
C MET A 160 10.45 -9.81 9.13
N ALA A 161 10.48 -10.71 10.09
CA ALA A 161 11.51 -10.68 11.15
C ALA A 161 12.94 -10.99 10.64
N GLU A 162 13.06 -11.59 9.47
CA GLU A 162 14.34 -11.89 8.82
C GLU A 162 14.80 -10.76 7.89
N ALA A 163 13.93 -9.79 7.61
CA ALA A 163 14.26 -8.67 6.72
C ALA A 163 15.19 -7.67 7.43
N ASP A 164 16.33 -7.39 6.81
CA ASP A 164 17.24 -6.33 7.26
C ASP A 164 16.61 -4.96 7.11
N LEU A 165 15.85 -4.77 6.01
CA LEU A 165 15.15 -3.53 5.76
C LEU A 165 13.78 -3.78 5.11
N ALA A 166 12.75 -3.08 5.61
CA ALA A 166 11.45 -2.98 4.98
C ALA A 166 11.25 -1.57 4.40
N LEU A 167 11.05 -1.48 3.09
CA LEU A 167 10.79 -0.23 2.38
C LEU A 167 9.29 -0.04 2.13
N VAL A 168 8.66 0.85 2.88
CA VAL A 168 7.23 1.16 2.77
C VAL A 168 7.02 2.35 1.83
N ILE A 169 6.29 2.17 0.74
CA ILE A 169 6.09 3.20 -0.27
C ILE A 169 4.62 3.61 -0.33
N GLY A 170 4.29 4.69 0.39
CA GLY A 170 2.95 5.26 0.40
C GLY A 170 1.87 4.31 0.93
N ALA A 171 2.21 3.37 1.79
CA ALA A 171 1.28 2.60 2.61
C ALA A 171 1.06 3.30 3.97
N ASN A 172 -0.08 3.05 4.60
CA ASN A 172 -0.40 3.54 5.94
C ASN A 172 -1.22 2.50 6.70
N ASP A 173 -2.53 2.43 6.45
CA ASP A 173 -3.45 1.55 7.20
C ASP A 173 -3.08 0.07 7.07
N THR A 174 -2.56 -0.35 5.91
CA THR A 174 -2.16 -1.74 5.60
C THR A 174 -0.92 -2.24 6.36
N CYS A 175 -0.18 -1.36 7.00
CA CYS A 175 0.99 -1.68 7.83
C CYS A 175 0.89 -1.02 9.23
N ASN A 176 -0.31 -0.64 9.66
CA ASN A 176 -0.51 0.00 10.95
C ASN A 176 -0.68 -1.05 12.04
N PRO A 177 0.20 -1.12 13.07
CA PRO A 177 0.08 -2.07 14.17
C PRO A 177 -1.25 -2.01 14.94
N ALA A 178 -1.98 -0.87 14.88
CA ALA A 178 -3.31 -0.75 15.44
C ALA A 178 -4.33 -1.74 14.84
N GLY A 179 -4.04 -2.32 13.66
CA GLY A 179 -4.86 -3.37 13.04
C GLY A 179 -4.92 -4.67 13.85
N ARG A 180 -3.93 -4.93 14.70
CA ARG A 180 -3.90 -6.10 15.61
C ARG A 180 -4.75 -5.91 16.88
N GLY A 181 -5.17 -4.68 17.17
CA GLY A 181 -6.00 -4.37 18.32
C GLY A 181 -7.44 -4.83 18.15
N ASP A 182 -8.15 -4.96 19.28
CA ASP A 182 -9.56 -5.34 19.31
C ASP A 182 -10.51 -4.14 19.21
N GLU A 183 -9.97 -2.92 19.33
CA GLU A 183 -10.75 -1.68 19.33
C GLU A 183 -10.27 -0.69 18.27
N GLY A 184 -11.17 0.16 17.79
CA GLY A 184 -10.86 1.24 16.86
C GLY A 184 -11.17 0.94 15.39
N PRO A 185 -10.93 1.91 14.51
CA PRO A 185 -11.30 1.81 13.09
C PRO A 185 -10.54 0.74 12.29
N LEU A 186 -9.38 0.32 12.74
CA LEU A 186 -8.55 -0.71 12.09
C LEU A 186 -8.67 -2.09 12.79
N ALA A 187 -9.42 -2.19 13.87
CA ALA A 187 -9.52 -3.41 14.66
C ALA A 187 -9.83 -4.65 13.81
N GLY A 188 -9.01 -5.69 13.94
CA GLY A 188 -9.14 -6.94 13.22
C GLY A 188 -8.85 -6.85 11.72
N MET A 189 -8.32 -5.74 11.21
CA MET A 189 -7.84 -5.65 9.84
C MET A 189 -6.51 -6.40 9.74
N PRO A 190 -6.37 -7.37 8.81
CA PRO A 190 -5.07 -7.96 8.53
C PRO A 190 -4.08 -6.89 8.10
N ILE A 191 -2.83 -7.00 8.55
CA ILE A 191 -1.77 -6.03 8.22
C ILE A 191 -0.51 -6.76 7.79
N ILE A 192 0.35 -6.05 7.07
CA ILE A 192 1.72 -6.47 6.85
C ILE A 192 2.54 -6.10 8.10
N ASP A 193 3.22 -7.08 8.68
CA ASP A 193 3.94 -6.96 9.96
C ASP A 193 5.30 -6.26 9.82
N VAL A 194 5.30 -5.09 9.18
CA VAL A 194 6.49 -4.28 8.88
C VAL A 194 7.30 -3.95 10.12
N ASP A 195 6.63 -3.79 11.26
CA ASP A 195 7.24 -3.50 12.54
C ASP A 195 8.17 -4.62 13.05
N LEU A 196 8.16 -5.81 12.46
CA LEU A 196 9.08 -6.89 12.79
C LEU A 196 10.44 -6.76 12.09
N ALA A 197 10.54 -6.05 10.96
CA ALA A 197 11.80 -5.85 10.24
C ALA A 197 12.85 -5.13 11.12
N GLN A 198 14.14 -5.34 10.84
CA GLN A 198 15.23 -4.74 11.64
C GLN A 198 15.26 -3.21 11.46
N THR A 199 15.21 -2.74 10.22
CA THR A 199 15.11 -1.31 9.86
C THR A 199 13.89 -1.09 9.00
N ILE A 200 13.23 0.05 9.18
CA ILE A 200 12.04 0.42 8.42
C ILE A 200 12.29 1.77 7.74
N VAL A 201 12.13 1.82 6.43
CA VAL A 201 12.18 3.06 5.66
C VAL A 201 10.79 3.35 5.11
N VAL A 202 10.26 4.52 5.39
CA VAL A 202 8.92 4.93 4.95
C VAL A 202 9.01 6.13 4.03
N VAL A 203 8.60 5.97 2.79
CA VAL A 203 8.49 7.05 1.81
C VAL A 203 7.07 7.60 1.84
N LYS A 204 6.92 8.83 2.30
CA LYS A 204 5.61 9.48 2.46
C LYS A 204 5.73 11.00 2.36
N ARG A 205 4.71 11.69 1.86
CA ARG A 205 4.73 13.15 1.74
C ARG A 205 4.63 13.88 3.08
N SER A 206 3.97 13.27 4.06
CA SER A 206 3.77 13.84 5.41
C SER A 206 3.29 12.77 6.37
N LEU A 207 3.27 13.07 7.67
CA LEU A 207 2.70 12.21 8.72
C LEU A 207 1.15 12.15 8.71
N ALA A 208 0.49 12.71 7.70
CA ALA A 208 -0.96 12.69 7.61
C ALA A 208 -1.49 11.25 7.67
N VAL A 209 -2.60 11.08 8.38
CA VAL A 209 -3.28 9.79 8.57
C VAL A 209 -3.76 9.19 7.25
N GLY A 210 -3.96 7.87 7.25
CA GLY A 210 -4.53 7.12 6.13
C GLY A 210 -6.06 7.27 6.03
N TYR A 211 -6.66 6.40 5.22
CA TYR A 211 -8.11 6.37 5.01
C TYR A 211 -8.90 6.09 6.30
N ALA A 212 -8.37 5.27 7.19
CA ALA A 212 -9.01 4.96 8.47
C ALA A 212 -9.01 6.12 9.47
N GLY A 213 -8.23 7.17 9.20
CA GLY A 213 -8.15 8.34 10.08
C GLY A 213 -7.41 8.09 11.40
N VAL A 214 -6.65 7.01 11.49
CA VAL A 214 -5.87 6.61 12.68
C VAL A 214 -4.41 6.96 12.48
N ASP A 215 -3.75 7.43 13.52
CA ASP A 215 -2.30 7.62 13.52
C ASP A 215 -1.59 6.27 13.45
N ASN A 216 -0.36 6.26 12.94
CA ASN A 216 0.39 5.03 12.74
C ASN A 216 1.66 5.06 13.60
N ASP A 217 1.66 4.27 14.66
CA ASP A 217 2.79 4.18 15.59
C ASP A 217 4.08 3.68 14.92
N LEU A 218 3.96 2.94 13.81
CA LEU A 218 5.11 2.50 13.01
C LEU A 218 6.05 3.66 12.63
N PHE A 219 5.50 4.84 12.32
CA PHE A 219 6.28 5.99 11.86
C PHE A 219 7.13 6.62 12.96
N TYR A 220 6.78 6.38 14.23
CA TYR A 220 7.46 6.97 15.39
C TYR A 220 8.46 6.02 16.06
N MET A 221 8.56 4.77 15.60
CA MET A 221 9.52 3.82 16.12
C MET A 221 10.97 4.28 15.87
N ASP A 222 11.88 4.00 16.79
CA ASP A 222 13.30 4.40 16.69
C ASP A 222 13.98 3.82 15.45
N LYS A 223 13.61 2.62 15.04
CA LYS A 223 14.11 1.93 13.85
C LYS A 223 13.44 2.36 12.53
N THR A 224 12.52 3.32 12.57
CA THR A 224 11.85 3.84 11.39
C THR A 224 12.51 5.12 10.91
N LEU A 225 12.96 5.11 9.68
CA LEU A 225 13.52 6.25 8.96
C LEU A 225 12.46 6.80 7.98
N MET A 226 12.22 8.10 8.00
CA MET A 226 11.20 8.73 7.18
C MET A 226 11.82 9.51 6.03
N LEU A 227 11.48 9.14 4.80
CA LEU A 227 11.77 9.94 3.60
C LEU A 227 10.53 10.76 3.24
N PHE A 228 10.56 12.05 3.60
CA PHE A 228 9.45 12.96 3.31
C PHE A 228 9.58 13.58 1.93
N GLY A 229 8.66 13.24 1.02
CA GLY A 229 8.63 13.82 -0.30
C GLY A 229 7.66 13.12 -1.24
N ASP A 230 7.72 13.50 -2.51
CA ASP A 230 7.03 12.78 -3.58
C ASP A 230 7.68 11.41 -3.77
N GLY A 231 6.86 10.35 -3.86
CA GLY A 231 7.37 8.98 -3.91
C GLY A 231 8.32 8.74 -5.08
N LYS A 232 8.03 9.32 -6.25
CA LYS A 232 8.90 9.17 -7.42
C LYS A 232 10.24 9.87 -7.23
N GLN A 233 10.22 11.10 -6.72
CA GLN A 233 11.44 11.87 -6.47
C GLN A 233 12.31 11.18 -5.43
N MET A 234 11.74 10.80 -4.28
CA MET A 234 12.48 10.17 -3.19
C MET A 234 13.13 8.84 -3.58
N ILE A 235 12.43 8.00 -4.35
CA ILE A 235 13.02 6.75 -4.84
C ILE A 235 14.09 7.02 -5.91
N THR A 236 13.92 8.04 -6.75
CA THR A 236 14.96 8.43 -7.72
C THR A 236 16.22 8.93 -7.02
N ASP A 237 16.08 9.77 -5.99
CA ASP A 237 17.21 10.27 -5.21
C ASP A 237 17.92 9.13 -4.47
N LEU A 238 17.16 8.18 -3.91
CA LEU A 238 17.71 6.98 -3.27
C LEU A 238 18.48 6.10 -4.28
N ASN A 239 17.94 5.90 -5.50
CA ASN A 239 18.63 5.18 -6.56
C ASN A 239 19.95 5.87 -6.95
N SER A 240 19.96 7.19 -6.98
CA SER A 240 21.18 7.97 -7.26
C SER A 240 22.20 7.80 -6.13
N ALA A 241 21.79 7.91 -4.88
CA ALA A 241 22.66 7.70 -3.72
C ALA A 241 23.28 6.30 -3.69
N ILE A 242 22.51 5.25 -4.08
CA ILE A 242 23.04 3.89 -4.19
C ILE A 242 24.05 3.74 -5.32
N LYS A 243 23.86 4.44 -6.45
CA LYS A 243 24.82 4.41 -7.58
C LYS A 243 26.14 5.08 -7.22
N ASP A 244 26.07 6.13 -6.43
CA ASP A 244 27.22 6.97 -6.06
C ASP A 244 28.01 6.40 -4.86
N SER A 245 27.42 5.52 -4.05
CA SER A 245 28.07 4.79 -2.94
C SER A 245 28.85 3.58 -3.46
#